data_8245ab8a12aa2f1f8a552bf81a864af9
#
_entry.id   8245ab8a12aa2f1f8a552bf81a864af9
#
_cell.length_a   1.000
_cell.length_b   1.000
_cell.length_c   1.000
_cell.angle_alpha   90.00
_cell.angle_beta   90.00
_cell.angle_gamma   90.00
#
_symmetry.space_group_name_H-M   'P 1'
#
loop_
_entity.id
_entity.type
_entity.pdbx_description
1 polymer ?
#
loop_
_entity_poly.entity_id
_entity_poly.type
_entity_poly.pdbx_seq_one_letter_code
_entity_poly.pdbx_strand_id
1 'polypeptide(L)'
;MSYVVILPRSVQKQLAKLDAAALGRIEDTLLELQEKPRPSGAKKLKGRDGWRIRVGDYRVIYEIHDRVLQVIVIQIGHRRDVYRDS
;
A
#
# COMPACT_ATOMS: atom_id res chain seq x y z
N MET A 1 12.68 -8.12 -11.29
CA MET A 1 13.47 -7.14 -10.55
C MET A 1 12.70 -6.67 -9.34
N SER A 2 13.41 -6.46 -8.23
CA SER A 2 12.74 -6.05 -7.00
C SER A 2 12.63 -4.55 -6.89
N TYR A 3 11.49 -4.10 -6.38
CA TYR A 3 11.29 -2.70 -6.03
C TYR A 3 11.62 -2.52 -4.56
N VAL A 4 12.01 -1.31 -4.19
CA VAL A 4 12.19 -0.94 -2.79
C VAL A 4 10.88 -0.32 -2.31
N VAL A 5 10.31 -0.87 -1.24
CA VAL A 5 9.09 -0.32 -0.64
C VAL A 5 9.49 0.72 0.40
N ILE A 6 9.03 1.93 0.20
CA ILE A 6 9.32 3.07 1.08
C ILE A 6 8.12 3.35 1.95
N LEU A 7 8.35 3.39 3.26
CA LEU A 7 7.30 3.63 4.25
C LEU A 7 7.59 4.96 4.95
N PRO A 8 6.95 6.06 4.50
CA PRO A 8 7.11 7.34 5.20
C PRO A 8 6.68 7.24 6.66
N ARG A 9 7.14 8.17 7.47
CA ARG A 9 6.88 8.15 8.90
C ARG A 9 5.39 8.10 9.24
N SER A 10 4.57 8.83 8.50
CA SER A 10 3.12 8.81 8.71
C SER A 10 2.54 7.40 8.51
N VAL A 11 3.05 6.68 7.53
CA VAL A 11 2.64 5.31 7.26
C VAL A 11 3.13 4.37 8.36
N GLN A 12 4.35 4.56 8.82
CA GLN A 12 4.87 3.76 9.94
C GLN A 12 4.01 3.92 11.18
N LYS A 13 3.52 5.13 11.44
CA LYS A 13 2.61 5.38 12.55
C LYS A 13 1.28 4.66 12.37
N GLN A 14 0.77 4.63 11.14
CA GLN A 14 -0.45 3.90 10.84
C GLN A 14 -0.28 2.42 11.08
N LEU A 15 0.85 1.85 10.65
CA LEU A 15 1.15 0.45 10.88
C LEU A 15 1.23 0.11 12.36
N ALA A 16 1.79 1.01 13.16
CA ALA A 16 1.95 0.77 14.60
C ALA A 16 0.61 0.66 15.35
N LYS A 17 -0.47 1.13 14.75
CA LYS A 17 -1.81 1.07 15.35
C LYS A 17 -2.56 -0.20 15.00
N LEU A 18 -2.03 -1.02 14.12
CA LEU A 18 -2.70 -2.23 13.68
C LEU A 18 -2.48 -3.37 14.67
N ASP A 19 -3.48 -4.25 14.77
CA ASP A 19 -3.28 -5.48 15.52
C ASP A 19 -2.34 -6.41 14.75
N ALA A 20 -1.87 -7.46 15.43
CA ALA A 20 -0.86 -8.35 14.86
C ALA A 20 -1.34 -9.05 13.58
N ALA A 21 -2.61 -9.43 13.52
CA ALA A 21 -3.14 -10.12 12.34
C ALA A 21 -3.19 -9.20 11.14
N ALA A 22 -3.70 -7.98 11.31
CA ALA A 22 -3.75 -7.00 10.23
C ALA A 22 -2.35 -6.61 9.78
N LEU A 23 -1.46 -6.37 10.73
CA LEU A 23 -0.08 -6.01 10.43
C LEU A 23 0.60 -7.09 9.60
N GLY A 24 0.45 -8.35 9.98
CA GLY A 24 1.05 -9.46 9.23
C GLY A 24 0.56 -9.53 7.80
N ARG A 25 -0.74 -9.35 7.58
CA ARG A 25 -1.30 -9.37 6.22
C ARG A 25 -0.79 -8.22 5.37
N ILE A 26 -0.69 -7.04 5.97
CA ILE A 26 -0.19 -5.88 5.24
C ILE A 26 1.29 -6.05 4.92
N GLU A 27 2.08 -6.55 5.87
CA GLU A 27 3.49 -6.82 5.62
C GLU A 27 3.68 -7.81 4.46
N ASP A 28 2.87 -8.87 4.43
CA ASP A 28 2.92 -9.83 3.33
C ASP A 28 2.61 -9.16 2.00
N THR A 29 1.62 -8.28 1.99
CA THR A 29 1.26 -7.54 0.78
C THR A 29 2.40 -6.62 0.33
N LEU A 30 3.04 -5.94 1.27
CA LEU A 30 4.16 -5.06 0.93
C LEU A 30 5.32 -5.85 0.34
N LEU A 31 5.58 -7.05 0.87
CA LEU A 31 6.59 -7.93 0.29
C LEU A 31 6.22 -8.35 -1.14
N GLU A 32 4.95 -8.62 -1.38
CA GLU A 32 4.48 -8.95 -2.71
C GLU A 32 4.68 -7.79 -3.68
N LEU A 33 4.44 -6.56 -3.22
CA LEU A 33 4.62 -5.38 -4.06
C LEU A 33 6.09 -5.15 -4.46
N GLN A 34 7.04 -5.68 -3.69
CA GLN A 34 8.45 -5.61 -4.06
C GLN A 34 8.73 -6.36 -5.36
N GLU A 35 8.06 -7.47 -5.57
CA GLU A 35 8.25 -8.29 -6.76
C GLU A 35 7.26 -7.93 -7.85
N LYS A 36 6.02 -7.66 -7.48
CA LYS A 36 4.95 -7.33 -8.43
C LYS A 36 4.18 -6.11 -7.92
N PRO A 37 4.59 -4.91 -8.30
CA PRO A 37 3.91 -3.71 -7.79
C PRO A 37 2.49 -3.52 -8.33
N ARG A 38 2.10 -4.27 -9.37
CA ARG A 38 0.74 -4.23 -9.90
C ARG A 38 0.11 -5.62 -9.87
N PRO A 39 -0.07 -6.22 -8.68
CA PRO A 39 -0.70 -7.53 -8.60
C PRO A 39 -2.17 -7.44 -9.02
N SER A 40 -2.79 -8.60 -9.26
CA SER A 40 -4.15 -8.64 -9.78
C SER A 40 -5.18 -7.89 -8.92
N GLY A 41 -4.94 -7.79 -7.61
CA GLY A 41 -5.84 -7.06 -6.71
C GLY A 41 -5.64 -5.56 -6.68
N ALA A 42 -4.59 -5.05 -7.32
CA ALA A 42 -4.31 -3.63 -7.33
C ALA A 42 -5.14 -2.93 -8.40
N LYS A 43 -5.62 -1.73 -8.06
CA LYS A 43 -6.40 -0.92 -8.99
C LYS A 43 -5.86 0.49 -9.02
N LYS A 44 -5.79 1.06 -10.22
CA LYS A 44 -5.33 2.43 -10.37
C LYS A 44 -6.39 3.41 -9.86
N LEU A 45 -5.93 4.43 -9.17
CA LEU A 45 -6.82 5.48 -8.68
C LEU A 45 -7.27 6.38 -9.82
N LYS A 46 -8.50 6.86 -9.72
CA LYS A 46 -9.04 7.80 -10.69
C LYS A 46 -8.57 9.20 -10.36
N GLY A 47 -8.18 9.95 -11.39
CA GLY A 47 -7.88 11.37 -11.25
C GLY A 47 -6.58 11.70 -10.55
N ARG A 48 -5.77 10.73 -10.22
CA ARG A 48 -4.47 10.96 -9.59
C ARG A 48 -3.56 9.78 -9.82
N ASP A 49 -2.27 10.02 -9.71
CA ASP A 49 -1.30 8.94 -9.75
C ASP A 49 -1.42 8.14 -8.47
N GLY A 50 -1.36 6.85 -8.60
CA GLY A 50 -1.43 5.98 -7.45
C GLY A 50 -2.24 4.75 -7.70
N TRP A 51 -2.12 3.83 -6.78
CA TRP A 51 -2.76 2.53 -6.83
C TRP A 51 -3.31 2.21 -5.46
N ARG A 52 -4.31 1.36 -5.43
CA ARG A 52 -4.86 0.85 -4.18
C ARG A 52 -4.92 -0.66 -4.22
N ILE A 53 -4.71 -1.27 -3.08
CA ILE A 53 -4.89 -2.69 -2.93
C ILE A 53 -5.61 -2.95 -1.61
N ARG A 54 -6.57 -3.87 -1.65
CA ARG A 54 -7.33 -4.24 -0.45
C ARG A 54 -6.61 -5.35 0.29
N VAL A 55 -6.50 -5.20 1.61
CA VAL A 55 -5.93 -6.22 2.49
C VAL A 55 -6.89 -6.40 3.64
N GLY A 56 -7.77 -7.41 3.55
CA GLY A 56 -8.84 -7.59 4.51
C GLY A 56 -9.76 -6.37 4.55
N ASP A 57 -9.90 -5.76 5.72
CA ASP A 57 -10.70 -4.55 5.89
C ASP A 57 -9.90 -3.28 5.73
N TYR A 58 -8.64 -3.41 5.30
CA TYR A 58 -7.75 -2.28 5.13
C TYR A 58 -7.47 -2.03 3.66
N ARG A 59 -7.02 -0.82 3.37
CA ARG A 59 -6.58 -0.44 2.04
C ARG A 59 -5.21 0.19 2.13
N VAL A 60 -4.37 -0.15 1.15
CA VAL A 60 -3.04 0.43 1.01
C VAL A 60 -3.06 1.26 -0.26
N ILE A 61 -2.73 2.54 -0.12
CA ILE A 61 -2.59 3.44 -1.26
C ILE A 61 -1.10 3.68 -1.45
N TYR A 62 -0.63 3.50 -2.67
CA TYR A 62 0.79 3.61 -2.96
C TYR A 62 1.03 4.13 -4.37
N GLU A 63 2.24 4.62 -4.59
CA GLU A 63 2.70 5.06 -5.90
C GLU A 63 3.81 4.13 -6.37
N ILE A 64 3.89 3.97 -7.69
CA ILE A 64 4.93 3.14 -8.30
C ILE A 64 5.82 4.06 -9.12
N HIS A 65 7.10 4.05 -8.82
CA HIS A 65 8.11 4.83 -9.52
C HIS A 65 9.04 3.86 -10.24
N ASP A 66 8.67 3.50 -11.46
CA ASP A 66 9.36 2.46 -12.21
C ASP A 66 10.82 2.80 -12.54
N ARG A 67 11.09 4.07 -12.79
CA ARG A 67 12.45 4.48 -13.17
C ARG A 67 13.47 4.22 -12.08
N VAL A 68 13.07 4.33 -10.82
CA VAL A 68 13.96 4.15 -9.68
C VAL A 68 13.63 2.89 -8.91
N LEU A 69 12.72 2.07 -9.42
CA LEU A 69 12.29 0.81 -8.81
C LEU A 69 11.85 1.01 -7.36
N GLN A 70 10.96 1.96 -7.15
CA GLN A 70 10.42 2.26 -5.82
C GLN A 70 8.91 2.16 -5.79
N VAL A 71 8.40 1.65 -4.66
CA VAL A 71 6.99 1.70 -4.32
C VAL A 71 6.89 2.55 -3.06
N ILE A 72 6.20 3.67 -3.15
CA ILE A 72 6.05 4.58 -2.02
C ILE A 72 4.65 4.43 -1.48
N VAL A 73 4.53 3.95 -0.25
CA VAL A 73 3.23 3.81 0.40
C VAL A 73 2.79 5.18 0.89
N ILE A 74 1.59 5.59 0.49
CA ILE A 74 1.06 6.91 0.80
C ILE A 74 0.16 6.86 2.01
N GLN A 75 -0.66 5.81 2.12
CA GLN A 75 -1.64 5.73 3.18
C GLN A 75 -2.02 4.28 3.42
N ILE A 76 -2.20 3.92 4.69
CA ILE A 76 -2.76 2.64 5.10
C ILE A 76 -3.87 2.97 6.09
N GLY A 77 -5.05 2.43 5.86
CA GLY A 77 -6.15 2.70 6.77
C GLY A 77 -7.30 1.74 6.58
N HIS A 78 -8.22 1.77 7.52
CA HIS A 78 -9.44 0.99 7.42
C HIS A 78 -10.19 1.46 6.18
N ARG A 79 -10.83 0.53 5.49
CA ARG A 79 -11.50 0.85 4.23
C ARG A 79 -12.49 2.01 4.34
N ARG A 80 -13.09 2.22 5.51
CA ARG A 80 -14.01 3.33 5.72
C ARG A 80 -13.31 4.68 5.66
N ASP A 81 -12.08 4.73 6.18
CA ASP A 81 -11.33 5.98 6.27
C ASP A 81 -10.63 6.34 4.96
N VAL A 82 -10.15 5.32 4.25
CA VAL A 82 -9.39 5.53 3.02
C VAL A 82 -10.30 5.62 1.80
N TYR A 83 -11.47 5.06 1.89
CA TYR A 83 -12.42 4.96 0.78
C TYR A 83 -12.79 6.30 0.17
N ARG A 84 -12.85 7.33 1.01
CA ARG A 84 -13.27 8.66 0.58
C ARG A 84 -12.32 9.31 -0.41
N ASP A 85 -11.08 8.87 -0.43
CA ASP A 85 -10.02 9.47 -1.24
C ASP A 85 -9.87 8.81 -2.61
N SER A 86 -10.66 7.80 -2.87
CA SER A 86 -10.52 7.04 -4.12
C SER A 86 -11.76 7.16 -5.05
#